data_53d9da67b3037d6f29a1f47e228c80ad
#
_entry.id   53d9da67b3037d6f29a1f47e228c80ad
#
_cell.length_a   1.000
_cell.length_b   1.000
_cell.length_c   1.000
_cell.angle_alpha   90.00
_cell.angle_beta   90.00
_cell.angle_gamma   90.00
#
_symmetry.space_group_name_H-M   'P 1'
#
loop_
_entity.id
_entity.type
_entity.pdbx_description
1 polymer ?
#
loop_
_entity_poly.entity_id
_entity_poly.type
_entity_poly.pdbx_seq_one_letter_code
_entity_poly.pdbx_strand_id
1 'polypeptide(L)'
;KIPDEVFTTIFSPPSTNEENGLRKNLRTARRLLKKEGWIIKDDVLINKETGEIFEFEILLRSPLFERIVLPMKRNLKKLGINVSIRTVQDDSQYIRRLEDFDYDMIVVNYGSIISPGNEQKNYWGSAAADQKASPNYMGVKNPVVDEIIDKLISAKSRKELVIYTKVLDRILLFNYYLIPQFHIGHYRVAYWNKISRPEVSPKYDLGFDFWWFDPKKAKNMGEISS
;
A
#
# COMPACT_ATOMS: atom_id res chain seq x y z
N LYS A 1 0.73 -14.54 -15.98
CA LYS A 1 2.15 -14.89 -16.24
C LYS A 1 3.01 -14.33 -15.12
N ILE A 2 3.99 -15.08 -14.66
CA ILE A 2 4.95 -14.61 -13.65
C ILE A 2 6.17 -14.07 -14.41
N PRO A 3 6.65 -12.86 -14.12
CA PRO A 3 7.88 -12.33 -14.67
C PRO A 3 9.09 -13.17 -14.24
N ASP A 4 10.05 -13.38 -15.13
CA ASP A 4 11.26 -14.18 -14.86
C ASP A 4 12.11 -13.58 -13.73
N GLU A 5 12.05 -12.26 -13.54
CA GLU A 5 12.73 -11.53 -12.49
C GLU A 5 12.33 -11.98 -11.09
N VAL A 6 11.12 -12.54 -10.91
CA VAL A 6 10.68 -13.12 -9.62
C VAL A 6 11.67 -14.18 -9.13
N PHE A 7 12.30 -14.91 -10.05
CA PHE A 7 13.21 -16.00 -9.71
C PHE A 7 14.69 -15.58 -9.64
N THR A 8 15.05 -14.52 -10.34
CA THR A 8 16.45 -14.19 -10.62
C THR A 8 16.94 -12.89 -9.98
N THR A 9 16.02 -11.98 -9.62
CA THR A 9 16.38 -10.62 -9.22
C THR A 9 15.82 -10.29 -7.84
N ILE A 10 16.56 -9.53 -7.04
CA ILE A 10 16.01 -8.93 -5.80
C ILE A 10 15.18 -7.71 -6.20
N PHE A 11 13.92 -7.67 -5.74
CA PHE A 11 13.08 -6.49 -5.96
C PHE A 11 13.68 -5.28 -5.22
N SER A 12 13.91 -4.21 -5.96
CA SER A 12 14.40 -2.94 -5.40
C SER A 12 13.58 -1.81 -6.01
N PRO A 13 12.79 -1.10 -5.21
CA PRO A 13 12.05 0.06 -5.71
C PRO A 13 13.01 1.18 -6.12
N PRO A 14 12.63 2.01 -7.10
CA PRO A 14 13.43 3.16 -7.49
C PRO A 14 13.67 4.10 -6.30
N SER A 15 14.93 4.47 -6.07
CA SER A 15 15.32 5.39 -5.00
C SER A 15 15.69 6.77 -5.56
N THR A 16 15.46 7.82 -4.77
CA THR A 16 15.90 9.19 -5.05
C THR A 16 17.04 9.64 -4.15
N ASN A 17 17.61 8.73 -3.33
CA ASN A 17 18.66 9.05 -2.36
C ASN A 17 20.03 9.35 -3.02
N GLU A 18 20.23 8.90 -4.26
CA GLU A 18 21.43 9.20 -5.03
C GLU A 18 21.34 10.59 -5.66
N GLU A 19 22.52 11.19 -5.94
CA GLU A 19 22.60 12.43 -6.70
C GLU A 19 21.88 12.28 -8.05
N ASN A 20 21.00 13.24 -8.36
CA ASN A 20 20.13 13.18 -9.56
C ASN A 20 19.19 11.96 -9.65
N GLY A 21 18.94 11.25 -8.56
CA GLY A 21 18.12 10.02 -8.54
C GLY A 21 16.74 10.22 -9.17
N LEU A 22 16.02 11.29 -8.84
CA LEU A 22 14.73 11.59 -9.46
C LEU A 22 14.82 11.76 -10.98
N ARG A 23 15.83 12.49 -11.47
CA ARG A 23 16.04 12.71 -12.92
C ARG A 23 16.34 11.40 -13.65
N LYS A 24 17.16 10.53 -13.03
CA LYS A 24 17.51 9.20 -13.54
C LYS A 24 16.24 8.32 -13.63
N ASN A 25 15.42 8.30 -12.58
CA ASN A 25 14.19 7.53 -12.52
C ASN A 25 13.17 8.00 -13.56
N LEU A 26 12.95 9.31 -13.70
CA LEU A 26 12.05 9.87 -14.73
C LEU A 26 12.52 9.56 -16.15
N ARG A 27 13.84 9.57 -16.40
CA ARG A 27 14.41 9.17 -17.70
C ARG A 27 14.14 7.70 -18.00
N THR A 28 14.28 6.84 -16.99
CA THR A 28 13.96 5.41 -17.10
C THR A 28 12.49 5.19 -17.38
N ALA A 29 11.59 5.86 -16.64
CA ALA A 29 10.16 5.79 -16.85
C ALA A 29 9.77 6.23 -18.28
N ARG A 30 10.33 7.36 -18.76
CA ARG A 30 10.09 7.84 -20.13
C ARG A 30 10.54 6.82 -21.19
N ARG A 31 11.68 6.15 -20.98
CA ARG A 31 12.17 5.10 -21.89
C ARG A 31 11.23 3.90 -21.93
N LEU A 32 10.73 3.46 -20.77
CA LEU A 32 9.78 2.36 -20.67
C LEU A 32 8.46 2.71 -21.36
N LEU A 33 7.88 3.87 -21.07
CA LEU A 33 6.67 4.35 -21.72
C LEU A 33 6.82 4.41 -23.26
N LYS A 34 7.95 4.94 -23.73
CA LYS A 34 8.24 4.99 -25.16
C LYS A 34 8.32 3.60 -25.80
N LYS A 35 8.89 2.62 -25.10
CA LYS A 35 8.96 1.23 -25.56
C LYS A 35 7.59 0.63 -25.78
N GLU A 36 6.63 0.99 -24.94
CA GLU A 36 5.22 0.55 -24.98
C GLU A 36 4.33 1.47 -25.84
N GLY A 37 4.91 2.28 -26.71
CA GLY A 37 4.17 3.07 -27.69
C GLY A 37 3.67 4.44 -27.18
N TRP A 38 4.03 4.83 -25.96
CA TRP A 38 3.63 6.13 -25.41
C TRP A 38 4.64 7.22 -25.76
N ILE A 39 4.17 8.31 -26.32
CA ILE A 39 5.00 9.48 -26.73
C ILE A 39 4.45 10.76 -26.15
N ILE A 40 5.34 11.74 -25.91
CA ILE A 40 4.94 13.08 -25.45
C ILE A 40 4.73 13.96 -26.68
N LYS A 41 3.52 14.51 -26.81
CA LYS A 41 3.13 15.49 -27.82
C LYS A 41 2.45 16.66 -27.10
N ASP A 42 2.90 17.87 -27.36
CA ASP A 42 2.35 19.10 -26.73
C ASP A 42 2.24 19.00 -25.20
N ASP A 43 3.30 18.50 -24.54
CA ASP A 43 3.40 18.24 -23.10
C ASP A 43 2.42 17.20 -22.53
N VAL A 44 1.73 16.45 -23.39
CA VAL A 44 0.80 15.38 -23.01
C VAL A 44 1.33 14.03 -23.49
N LEU A 45 1.26 13.02 -22.62
CA LEU A 45 1.59 11.65 -22.96
C LEU A 45 0.42 11.00 -23.70
N ILE A 46 0.65 10.59 -24.92
CA ILE A 46 -0.37 9.96 -25.77
C ILE A 46 0.13 8.60 -26.30
N ASN A 47 -0.79 7.69 -26.49
CA ASN A 47 -0.51 6.46 -27.22
C ASN A 47 -0.30 6.78 -28.71
N LYS A 48 0.82 6.34 -29.28
CA LYS A 48 1.22 6.62 -30.65
C LYS A 48 0.23 6.05 -31.69
N GLU A 49 -0.41 4.92 -31.39
CA GLU A 49 -1.28 4.20 -32.31
C GLU A 49 -2.74 4.63 -32.18
N THR A 50 -3.23 4.78 -30.93
CA THR A 50 -4.64 5.09 -30.65
C THR A 50 -4.92 6.58 -30.49
N GLY A 51 -3.89 7.40 -30.19
CA GLY A 51 -4.04 8.80 -29.82
C GLY A 51 -4.60 9.02 -28.40
N GLU A 52 -4.83 7.96 -27.65
CA GLU A 52 -5.35 8.01 -26.28
C GLU A 52 -4.42 8.77 -25.35
N ILE A 53 -4.97 9.64 -24.52
CA ILE A 53 -4.22 10.39 -23.51
C ILE A 53 -3.99 9.48 -22.29
N PHE A 54 -2.78 9.52 -21.74
CA PHE A 54 -2.50 8.84 -20.48
C PHE A 54 -2.97 9.70 -19.31
N GLU A 55 -4.13 9.38 -18.79
CA GLU A 55 -4.71 10.08 -17.64
C GLU A 55 -5.38 9.12 -16.68
N PHE A 56 -5.44 9.51 -15.39
CA PHE A 56 -6.13 8.74 -14.37
C PHE A 56 -6.45 9.61 -13.14
N GLU A 57 -7.39 9.11 -12.31
CA GLU A 57 -7.79 9.72 -11.05
C GLU A 57 -7.18 8.99 -9.86
N ILE A 58 -6.67 9.75 -8.90
CA ILE A 58 -6.32 9.22 -7.57
C ILE A 58 -7.45 9.59 -6.61
N LEU A 59 -8.18 8.59 -6.14
CA LEU A 59 -9.25 8.74 -5.17
C LEU A 59 -8.67 8.67 -3.75
N LEU A 60 -8.94 9.70 -2.95
CA LEU A 60 -8.50 9.81 -1.57
C LEU A 60 -9.69 9.93 -0.61
N ARG A 61 -9.61 9.26 0.54
CA ARG A 61 -10.55 9.42 1.65
C ARG A 61 -10.23 10.64 2.53
N SER A 62 -8.96 11.04 2.59
CA SER A 62 -8.51 12.07 3.52
C SER A 62 -7.55 13.04 2.86
N PRO A 63 -7.69 14.37 3.12
CA PRO A 63 -6.75 15.39 2.67
C PRO A 63 -5.32 15.17 3.19
N LEU A 64 -5.15 14.43 4.27
CA LEU A 64 -3.82 14.12 4.82
C LEU A 64 -2.89 13.42 3.83
N PHE A 65 -3.45 12.67 2.89
CA PHE A 65 -2.67 11.99 1.86
C PHE A 65 -2.33 12.87 0.65
N GLU A 66 -2.97 14.03 0.49
CA GLU A 66 -2.65 14.95 -0.60
C GLU A 66 -1.19 15.39 -0.55
N ARG A 67 -0.63 15.60 0.64
CA ARG A 67 0.80 15.94 0.82
C ARG A 67 1.76 14.90 0.23
N ILE A 68 1.33 13.64 0.10
CA ILE A 68 2.09 12.54 -0.47
C ILE A 68 1.84 12.44 -1.97
N VAL A 69 0.58 12.57 -2.39
CA VAL A 69 0.17 12.37 -3.80
C VAL A 69 0.48 13.58 -4.68
N LEU A 70 0.44 14.79 -4.12
CA LEU A 70 0.76 16.01 -4.89
C LEU A 70 2.19 16.04 -5.45
N PRO A 71 3.24 15.66 -4.71
CA PRO A 71 4.59 15.49 -5.29
C PRO A 71 4.63 14.42 -6.39
N MET A 72 3.92 13.31 -6.22
CA MET A 72 3.80 12.26 -7.25
C MET A 72 3.14 12.81 -8.52
N LYS A 73 2.01 13.49 -8.41
CA LYS A 73 1.33 14.17 -9.53
C LYS A 73 2.27 15.11 -10.28
N ARG A 74 3.04 15.95 -9.54
CA ARG A 74 4.03 16.86 -10.16
C ARG A 74 5.13 16.10 -10.94
N ASN A 75 5.55 14.95 -10.45
CA ASN A 75 6.55 14.14 -11.12
C ASN A 75 5.97 13.42 -12.35
N LEU A 76 4.75 12.92 -12.28
CA LEU A 76 4.04 12.32 -13.40
C LEU A 76 3.77 13.34 -14.52
N LYS A 77 3.45 14.58 -14.17
CA LYS A 77 3.31 15.66 -15.15
C LYS A 77 4.57 15.91 -15.96
N LYS A 78 5.78 15.69 -15.41
CA LYS A 78 7.05 15.79 -16.17
C LYS A 78 7.17 14.69 -17.25
N LEU A 79 6.36 13.65 -17.15
CA LEU A 79 6.24 12.59 -18.14
C LEU A 79 5.07 12.81 -19.10
N GLY A 80 4.34 13.92 -18.97
CA GLY A 80 3.15 14.23 -19.74
C GLY A 80 1.87 13.52 -19.27
N ILE A 81 1.91 12.82 -18.12
CA ILE A 81 0.76 12.08 -17.58
C ILE A 81 -0.17 13.06 -16.85
N ASN A 82 -1.45 13.03 -17.20
CA ASN A 82 -2.49 13.81 -16.55
C ASN A 82 -3.03 13.05 -15.34
N VAL A 83 -2.88 13.61 -14.14
CA VAL A 83 -3.39 13.01 -12.92
C VAL A 83 -4.37 13.97 -12.27
N SER A 84 -5.60 13.52 -12.04
CA SER A 84 -6.56 14.19 -11.17
C SER A 84 -6.47 13.61 -9.75
N ILE A 85 -6.78 14.43 -8.75
CA ILE A 85 -6.86 13.98 -7.35
C ILE A 85 -8.26 14.34 -6.88
N ARG A 86 -9.00 13.35 -6.42
CA ARG A 86 -10.33 13.53 -5.87
C ARG A 86 -10.36 13.07 -4.41
N THR A 87 -10.50 14.03 -3.51
CA THR A 87 -10.67 13.75 -2.09
C THR A 87 -12.15 13.75 -1.74
N VAL A 88 -12.65 12.59 -1.31
CA VAL A 88 -14.05 12.39 -0.88
C VAL A 88 -14.06 12.27 0.64
N GLN A 89 -14.53 13.34 1.31
CA GLN A 89 -14.57 13.38 2.77
C GLN A 89 -15.82 12.69 3.35
N ASP A 90 -16.85 12.52 2.56
CA ASP A 90 -18.03 11.72 2.94
C ASP A 90 -17.66 10.23 2.87
N ASP A 91 -17.61 9.60 4.04
CA ASP A 91 -17.24 8.21 4.17
C ASP A 91 -18.16 7.27 3.39
N SER A 92 -19.45 7.56 3.33
CA SER A 92 -20.42 6.72 2.62
C SER A 92 -20.20 6.77 1.12
N GLN A 93 -19.90 7.94 0.57
CA GLN A 93 -19.56 8.10 -0.85
C GLN A 93 -18.24 7.40 -1.18
N TYR A 94 -17.22 7.59 -0.33
CA TYR A 94 -15.93 6.94 -0.53
C TYR A 94 -16.06 5.42 -0.52
N ILE A 95 -16.75 4.85 0.48
CA ILE A 95 -16.96 3.41 0.61
C ILE A 95 -17.73 2.87 -0.60
N ARG A 96 -18.78 3.54 -1.05
CA ARG A 96 -19.55 3.11 -2.23
C ARG A 96 -18.65 3.02 -3.47
N ARG A 97 -17.85 4.05 -3.75
CA ARG A 97 -16.91 4.02 -4.87
C ARG A 97 -15.89 2.87 -4.74
N LEU A 98 -15.40 2.64 -3.53
CA LEU A 98 -14.47 1.56 -3.23
C LEU A 98 -15.11 0.18 -3.46
N GLU A 99 -16.35 -0.02 -3.01
CA GLU A 99 -17.09 -1.26 -3.18
C GLU A 99 -17.46 -1.55 -4.64
N ASP A 100 -17.70 -0.49 -5.42
CA ASP A 100 -18.03 -0.59 -6.84
C ASP A 100 -16.77 -0.59 -7.75
N PHE A 101 -15.57 -0.55 -7.16
CA PHE A 101 -14.26 -0.41 -7.86
C PHE A 101 -14.22 0.80 -8.81
N ASP A 102 -14.96 1.88 -8.46
CA ASP A 102 -15.03 3.14 -9.22
C ASP A 102 -13.82 4.05 -8.88
N TYR A 103 -12.65 3.65 -9.34
CA TYR A 103 -11.38 4.39 -9.18
C TYR A 103 -10.31 3.82 -10.11
N ASP A 104 -9.32 4.64 -10.46
CA ASP A 104 -8.11 4.19 -11.15
C ASP A 104 -6.98 3.89 -10.16
N MET A 105 -6.83 4.73 -9.13
CA MET A 105 -5.83 4.55 -8.08
C MET A 105 -6.37 5.00 -6.73
N ILE A 106 -6.04 4.25 -5.68
CA ILE A 106 -6.41 4.54 -4.29
C ILE A 106 -5.20 4.39 -3.37
N VAL A 107 -5.31 4.96 -2.17
CA VAL A 107 -4.36 4.69 -1.07
C VAL A 107 -5.03 3.76 -0.09
N VAL A 108 -4.43 2.59 0.11
CA VAL A 108 -4.93 1.56 1.02
C VAL A 108 -3.90 1.13 2.03
N ASN A 109 -4.37 0.59 3.14
CA ASN A 109 -3.55 -0.05 4.16
C ASN A 109 -4.03 -1.50 4.32
N TYR A 110 -3.14 -2.45 4.06
CA TYR A 110 -3.40 -3.85 4.35
C TYR A 110 -2.84 -4.20 5.72
N GLY A 111 -3.73 -4.54 6.64
CA GLY A 111 -3.35 -5.15 7.90
C GLY A 111 -2.87 -6.59 7.67
N SER A 112 -1.76 -6.97 8.28
CA SER A 112 -1.28 -8.34 8.27
C SER A 112 -0.98 -8.81 9.68
N ILE A 113 -1.29 -10.08 9.94
CA ILE A 113 -0.92 -10.77 11.18
C ILE A 113 0.36 -11.56 10.96
N ILE A 114 1.00 -11.99 12.08
CA ILE A 114 2.26 -12.74 12.05
C ILE A 114 2.12 -14.09 11.33
N SER A 115 0.92 -14.64 11.32
CA SER A 115 0.59 -15.90 10.66
C SER A 115 -0.51 -15.67 9.64
N PRO A 116 -0.15 -15.14 8.43
CA PRO A 116 -1.13 -14.94 7.37
C PRO A 116 -1.81 -16.26 6.98
N GLY A 117 -3.07 -16.17 6.59
CA GLY A 117 -3.91 -17.34 6.32
C GLY A 117 -5.00 -17.05 5.30
N ASN A 118 -6.25 -17.36 5.66
CA ASN A 118 -7.42 -17.26 4.77
C ASN A 118 -7.70 -15.84 4.25
N GLU A 119 -7.33 -14.81 5.00
CA GLU A 119 -7.49 -13.42 4.56
C GLU A 119 -6.76 -13.12 3.26
N GLN A 120 -5.71 -13.88 2.94
CA GLN A 120 -4.96 -13.72 1.68
C GLN A 120 -5.81 -14.04 0.45
N LYS A 121 -6.80 -14.95 0.58
CA LYS A 121 -7.76 -15.21 -0.50
C LYS A 121 -8.62 -13.98 -0.82
N ASN A 122 -8.99 -13.23 0.22
CA ASN A 122 -9.77 -12.02 0.04
C ASN A 122 -8.94 -10.87 -0.57
N TYR A 123 -7.67 -10.76 -0.20
CA TYR A 123 -6.80 -9.67 -0.67
C TYR A 123 -6.28 -9.88 -2.09
N TRP A 124 -5.93 -11.13 -2.46
CA TRP A 124 -5.17 -11.41 -3.67
C TRP A 124 -5.75 -12.54 -4.52
N GLY A 125 -6.75 -13.28 -4.04
CA GLY A 125 -7.33 -14.43 -4.75
C GLY A 125 -8.17 -14.00 -5.95
N SER A 126 -8.06 -14.77 -7.05
CA SER A 126 -8.77 -14.49 -8.30
C SER A 126 -10.29 -14.43 -8.12
N ALA A 127 -10.85 -15.30 -7.26
CA ALA A 127 -12.28 -15.33 -6.98
C ALA A 127 -12.80 -14.04 -6.32
N ALA A 128 -11.94 -13.31 -5.59
CA ALA A 128 -12.32 -12.08 -4.93
C ALA A 128 -12.29 -10.86 -5.88
N ALA A 129 -11.62 -10.96 -7.03
CA ALA A 129 -11.39 -9.82 -7.91
C ALA A 129 -12.67 -9.23 -8.52
N ASP A 130 -13.71 -10.04 -8.71
CA ASP A 130 -15.01 -9.61 -9.29
C ASP A 130 -16.11 -9.49 -8.24
N GLN A 131 -15.79 -9.70 -6.97
CA GLN A 131 -16.78 -9.61 -5.91
C GLN A 131 -16.91 -8.16 -5.44
N LYS A 132 -18.11 -7.61 -5.51
CA LYS A 132 -18.42 -6.29 -4.97
C LYS A 132 -17.97 -6.21 -3.50
N ALA A 133 -17.41 -5.07 -3.11
CA ALA A 133 -16.87 -4.82 -1.77
C ALA A 133 -15.70 -5.73 -1.35
N SER A 134 -15.09 -6.43 -2.29
CA SER A 134 -13.89 -7.22 -2.03
C SER A 134 -12.68 -6.33 -1.74
N PRO A 135 -11.81 -6.71 -0.80
CA PRO A 135 -10.54 -6.03 -0.57
C PRO A 135 -9.45 -6.37 -1.61
N ASN A 136 -9.75 -7.16 -2.64
CA ASN A 136 -8.85 -7.32 -3.80
C ASN A 136 -8.93 -6.09 -4.71
N TYR A 137 -8.56 -4.93 -4.18
CA TYR A 137 -8.70 -3.62 -4.83
C TYR A 137 -7.95 -3.49 -6.15
N MET A 138 -6.94 -4.29 -6.40
CA MET A 138 -6.16 -4.30 -7.65
C MET A 138 -6.72 -5.26 -8.70
N GLY A 139 -7.77 -6.00 -8.37
CA GLY A 139 -8.35 -6.98 -9.28
C GLY A 139 -7.38 -8.10 -9.66
N VAL A 140 -6.56 -8.56 -8.71
CA VAL A 140 -5.57 -9.62 -8.96
C VAL A 140 -6.29 -10.90 -9.40
N LYS A 141 -5.98 -11.37 -10.61
CA LYS A 141 -6.45 -12.63 -11.19
C LYS A 141 -5.24 -13.38 -11.74
N ASN A 142 -4.64 -14.20 -10.90
CA ASN A 142 -3.47 -14.96 -11.28
C ASN A 142 -3.50 -16.35 -10.64
N PRO A 143 -3.65 -17.44 -11.44
CA PRO A 143 -3.74 -18.81 -10.91
C PRO A 143 -2.54 -19.23 -10.07
N VAL A 144 -1.36 -18.65 -10.33
CA VAL A 144 -0.17 -18.95 -9.51
C VAL A 144 -0.26 -18.28 -8.14
N VAL A 145 -0.86 -17.08 -8.04
CA VAL A 145 -1.16 -16.45 -6.76
C VAL A 145 -2.14 -17.31 -5.98
N ASP A 146 -3.19 -17.81 -6.63
CA ASP A 146 -4.18 -18.69 -5.98
C ASP A 146 -3.51 -19.96 -5.44
N GLU A 147 -2.66 -20.61 -6.22
CA GLU A 147 -1.94 -21.81 -5.80
C GLU A 147 -1.00 -21.54 -4.61
N ILE A 148 -0.29 -20.42 -4.62
CA ILE A 148 0.60 -20.06 -3.52
C ILE A 148 -0.18 -19.73 -2.25
N ILE A 149 -1.34 -19.09 -2.36
CA ILE A 149 -2.23 -18.83 -1.22
C ILE A 149 -2.72 -20.14 -0.63
N ASP A 150 -3.13 -21.11 -1.44
CA ASP A 150 -3.57 -22.43 -0.94
C ASP A 150 -2.42 -23.17 -0.24
N LYS A 151 -1.22 -23.14 -0.76
CA LYS A 151 -0.02 -23.67 -0.09
C LYS A 151 0.29 -22.94 1.22
N LEU A 152 0.14 -21.61 1.26
CA LEU A 152 0.34 -20.80 2.44
C LEU A 152 -0.66 -21.20 3.55
N ILE A 153 -1.93 -21.34 3.22
CA ILE A 153 -3.00 -21.71 4.16
C ILE A 153 -2.79 -23.14 4.70
N SER A 154 -2.32 -24.06 3.85
CA SER A 154 -2.08 -25.46 4.20
C SER A 154 -0.71 -25.73 4.79
N ALA A 155 0.12 -24.71 5.02
CA ALA A 155 1.47 -24.85 5.56
C ALA A 155 1.48 -25.55 6.93
N LYS A 156 2.29 -26.61 7.04
CA LYS A 156 2.38 -27.45 8.24
C LYS A 156 3.44 -26.97 9.23
N SER A 157 4.26 -26.02 8.84
CA SER A 157 5.34 -25.49 9.66
C SER A 157 5.52 -23.99 9.46
N ARG A 158 6.10 -23.32 10.48
CA ARG A 158 6.48 -21.91 10.39
C ARG A 158 7.45 -21.65 9.22
N LYS A 159 8.34 -22.60 8.96
CA LYS A 159 9.31 -22.50 7.87
C LYS A 159 8.62 -22.48 6.51
N GLU A 160 7.67 -23.37 6.27
CA GLU A 160 6.88 -23.39 5.02
C GLU A 160 6.06 -22.12 4.87
N LEU A 161 5.34 -21.68 5.93
CA LEU A 161 4.56 -20.46 5.92
C LEU A 161 5.41 -19.25 5.50
N VAL A 162 6.60 -19.09 6.07
CA VAL A 162 7.53 -18.00 5.73
C VAL A 162 7.98 -18.09 4.28
N ILE A 163 8.24 -19.29 3.75
CA ILE A 163 8.64 -19.49 2.35
C ILE A 163 7.50 -19.05 1.43
N TYR A 164 6.28 -19.57 1.62
CA TYR A 164 5.14 -19.23 0.77
C TYR A 164 4.76 -17.76 0.86
N THR A 165 4.82 -17.15 2.05
CA THR A 165 4.60 -15.70 2.20
C THR A 165 5.62 -14.88 1.40
N LYS A 166 6.90 -15.24 1.45
CA LYS A 166 7.94 -14.58 0.66
C LYS A 166 7.75 -14.76 -0.86
N VAL A 167 7.30 -15.93 -1.29
CA VAL A 167 7.00 -16.19 -2.71
C VAL A 167 5.82 -15.34 -3.15
N LEU A 168 4.75 -15.30 -2.37
CA LEU A 168 3.58 -14.44 -2.64
C LEU A 168 3.98 -12.97 -2.74
N ASP A 169 4.70 -12.44 -1.75
CA ASP A 169 5.19 -11.07 -1.74
C ASP A 169 6.00 -10.73 -3.00
N ARG A 170 6.92 -11.59 -3.39
CA ARG A 170 7.71 -11.40 -4.61
C ARG A 170 6.85 -11.37 -5.88
N ILE A 171 5.89 -12.28 -6.01
CA ILE A 171 4.99 -12.31 -7.17
C ILE A 171 4.18 -11.01 -7.24
N LEU A 172 3.63 -10.55 -6.12
CA LEU A 172 2.86 -9.32 -6.07
C LEU A 172 3.69 -8.09 -6.42
N LEU A 173 4.91 -7.98 -5.90
CA LEU A 173 5.82 -6.86 -6.16
C LEU A 173 6.25 -6.80 -7.63
N PHE A 174 6.69 -7.92 -8.22
CA PHE A 174 7.17 -7.96 -9.61
C PHE A 174 6.06 -7.85 -10.66
N ASN A 175 4.79 -8.04 -10.27
CA ASN A 175 3.65 -7.74 -11.14
C ASN A 175 3.17 -6.28 -11.02
N TYR A 176 3.77 -5.49 -10.15
CA TYR A 176 3.45 -4.06 -9.97
C TYR A 176 1.97 -3.78 -9.66
N TYR A 177 1.27 -4.70 -9.00
CA TYR A 177 -0.12 -4.50 -8.59
C TYR A 177 -0.29 -3.34 -7.62
N LEU A 178 0.77 -2.99 -6.90
CA LEU A 178 0.78 -1.90 -5.94
C LEU A 178 2.12 -1.15 -5.95
N ILE A 179 2.09 0.10 -5.50
CA ILE A 179 3.26 0.91 -5.23
C ILE A 179 3.49 0.91 -3.73
N PRO A 180 4.49 0.15 -3.21
CA PRO A 180 4.77 0.12 -1.78
C PRO A 180 5.11 1.52 -1.26
N GLN A 181 4.46 1.92 -0.16
CA GLN A 181 4.70 3.20 0.48
C GLN A 181 5.61 3.01 1.71
N PHE A 182 5.06 3.16 2.88
CA PHE A 182 5.76 3.05 4.14
C PHE A 182 4.92 2.27 5.15
N HIS A 183 5.58 1.76 6.17
CA HIS A 183 4.92 1.22 7.35
C HIS A 183 5.45 1.93 8.60
N ILE A 184 4.65 1.91 9.66
CA ILE A 184 5.05 2.45 10.96
C ILE A 184 5.53 1.28 11.82
N GLY A 185 6.83 1.25 12.11
CA GLY A 185 7.45 0.19 12.92
C GLY A 185 7.25 0.36 14.44
N HIS A 186 6.52 1.40 14.87
CA HIS A 186 6.26 1.68 16.28
C HIS A 186 4.99 2.49 16.44
N TYR A 187 4.34 2.32 17.58
CA TYR A 187 3.19 3.14 17.97
C TYR A 187 3.67 4.40 18.71
N ARG A 188 3.10 5.54 18.38
CA ARG A 188 3.29 6.80 19.12
C ARG A 188 2.08 7.00 20.02
N VAL A 189 2.28 6.95 21.31
CA VAL A 189 1.20 7.05 22.30
C VAL A 189 1.47 8.20 23.24
N ALA A 190 0.51 9.10 23.39
CA ALA A 190 0.49 10.10 24.44
C ALA A 190 -0.52 9.66 25.52
N TYR A 191 -0.10 9.67 26.76
CA TYR A 191 -0.95 9.28 27.89
C TYR A 191 -0.60 10.09 29.14
N TRP A 192 -1.56 10.21 30.02
CA TRP A 192 -1.37 10.91 31.28
C TRP A 192 -0.44 10.14 32.21
N ASN A 193 0.47 10.83 32.90
CA ASN A 193 1.45 10.20 33.81
C ASN A 193 0.80 9.48 35.02
N LYS A 194 -0.50 9.57 35.21
CA LYS A 194 -1.29 8.79 36.16
C LYS A 194 -1.58 7.36 35.71
N ILE A 195 -1.17 6.99 34.49
CA ILE A 195 -1.28 5.64 33.95
C ILE A 195 0.08 4.96 34.06
N SER A 196 0.10 3.76 34.56
CA SER A 196 1.27 2.87 34.60
C SER A 196 1.07 1.68 33.68
N ARG A 197 2.16 1.10 33.25
CA ARG A 197 2.19 -0.07 32.36
C ARG A 197 3.28 -1.04 32.79
N PRO A 198 3.22 -2.33 32.40
CA PRO A 198 4.30 -3.28 32.60
C PRO A 198 5.62 -2.79 31.99
N GLU A 199 6.74 -3.15 32.58
CA GLU A 199 8.07 -2.90 32.01
C GLU A 199 8.25 -3.64 30.69
N VAL A 200 7.72 -4.86 30.59
CA VAL A 200 7.73 -5.69 29.38
C VAL A 200 6.40 -5.53 28.68
N SER A 201 6.41 -4.91 27.52
CA SER A 201 5.24 -4.81 26.65
C SER A 201 5.16 -6.01 25.70
N PRO A 202 3.97 -6.41 25.25
CA PRO A 202 3.82 -7.40 24.18
C PRO A 202 4.61 -6.99 22.93
N LYS A 203 5.20 -7.96 22.25
CA LYS A 203 6.10 -7.68 21.11
C LYS A 203 5.41 -7.01 19.92
N TYR A 204 4.12 -7.26 19.73
CA TYR A 204 3.36 -6.85 18.55
C TYR A 204 2.06 -6.10 18.88
N ASP A 205 1.91 -5.67 20.12
CA ASP A 205 0.75 -4.95 20.63
C ASP A 205 1.18 -3.87 21.63
N LEU A 206 0.34 -2.86 21.85
CA LEU A 206 0.57 -1.85 22.88
C LEU A 206 0.31 -2.38 24.30
N GLY A 207 -0.50 -3.43 24.40
CA GLY A 207 -0.86 -4.04 25.66
C GLY A 207 -1.71 -3.16 26.55
N PHE A 208 -2.61 -2.35 25.99
CA PHE A 208 -3.49 -1.45 26.77
C PHE A 208 -4.28 -2.19 27.85
N ASP A 209 -4.66 -3.43 27.60
CA ASP A 209 -5.37 -4.27 28.57
C ASP A 209 -4.59 -4.54 29.85
N PHE A 210 -3.28 -4.31 29.82
CA PHE A 210 -2.39 -4.47 30.96
C PHE A 210 -1.99 -3.14 31.60
N TRP A 211 -2.54 -2.01 31.13
CA TRP A 211 -2.27 -0.71 31.71
C TRP A 211 -3.21 -0.44 32.88
N TRP A 212 -2.75 0.30 33.90
CA TRP A 212 -3.55 0.59 35.07
C TRP A 212 -3.40 2.02 35.54
N PHE A 213 -4.41 2.50 36.26
CA PHE A 213 -4.35 3.75 36.98
C PHE A 213 -3.41 3.61 38.18
N ASP A 214 -2.45 4.55 38.32
CA ASP A 214 -1.50 4.60 39.41
C ASP A 214 -1.83 5.75 40.36
N PRO A 215 -2.40 5.47 41.56
CA PRO A 215 -2.80 6.52 42.49
C PRO A 215 -1.61 7.34 43.03
N LYS A 216 -0.42 6.76 43.12
CA LYS A 216 0.79 7.48 43.58
C LYS A 216 1.24 8.49 42.56
N LYS A 217 1.28 8.11 41.29
CA LYS A 217 1.59 9.01 40.19
C LYS A 217 0.53 10.10 40.03
N ALA A 218 -0.75 9.78 40.21
CA ALA A 218 -1.83 10.74 40.13
C ALA A 218 -1.71 11.85 41.17
N LYS A 219 -1.36 11.51 42.42
CA LYS A 219 -1.14 12.51 43.47
C LYS A 219 0.01 13.47 43.17
N ASN A 220 1.06 12.98 42.50
CA ASN A 220 2.23 13.79 42.11
C ASN A 220 1.97 14.74 40.95
N MET A 221 0.85 14.61 40.25
CA MET A 221 0.54 15.48 39.10
C MET A 221 -0.04 16.83 39.52
N GLY A 222 -0.40 17.03 40.80
CA GLY A 222 -1.15 18.19 41.26
C GLY A 222 -2.57 18.21 40.73
N GLU A 223 -3.46 18.89 41.39
CA GLU A 223 -4.78 19.24 40.81
C GLU A 223 -4.50 20.17 39.64
N ILE A 224 -4.74 19.70 38.42
CA ILE A 224 -4.83 20.57 37.26
C ILE A 224 -6.09 21.39 37.55
N SER A 225 -5.90 22.63 37.99
CA SER A 225 -7.00 23.58 38.17
C SER A 225 -7.81 23.65 36.87
N SER A 226 -9.05 23.25 36.99
CA SER A 226 -10.10 23.33 35.97
C SER A 226 -10.27 24.73 35.41
#